data_d3ff249ce6505bb8f85f486baf2292d5
#
_entry.id   d3ff249ce6505bb8f85f486baf2292d5
#
_cell.length_a   1.000
_cell.length_b   1.000
_cell.length_c   1.000
_cell.angle_alpha   90.00
_cell.angle_beta   90.00
_cell.angle_gamma   90.00
#
_symmetry.space_group_name_H-M   'P 1'
#
loop_
_entity.id
_entity.type
_entity.pdbx_description
1 polymer ?
#
loop_
_entity_poly.entity_id
_entity_poly.type
_entity_poly.pdbx_seq_one_letter_code
_entity_poly.pdbx_strand_id
1 'polypeptide(L)'
;MTDISRDLQQQVKQAFDNQQPLFIQGSGSKQFLLQPENDQLLNVCAHTGVINYEPTELVITARAGTSLDEIEMLLKQHKQILGFEPPRFSSTATLGGTIACNMSGPRRPYAGAARDFILGCEIINGRGELLHFGGEVMKNVAGYDASRLMAGAYGTLGVLLELSIRVLPQPEMEQSIMLEMDREEAIKICTRLRQQASTVSAACHVNQQFFLRLSGNTQAVKQAREQTGGETLDDAGNFWQSIKEQQHPFFQSQKPLWRLSIPPANTAPELDGDSLLDWGGGLYWLLTNLPAAQVKMAAANAGGHATLFRNPADEKSRFTSLPAPMRALHKKLKQAFDPKSILNPDLFSKVL
;
A
#
# COMPACT_ATOMS: atom_id res chain seq x y z
N MET A 1 15.33 -13.30 16.19
CA MET A 1 14.73 -12.05 16.68
C MET A 1 15.85 -11.12 17.11
N THR A 2 15.89 -9.92 16.57
CA THR A 2 16.93 -8.92 16.91
C THR A 2 16.26 -7.61 17.24
N ASP A 3 16.58 -7.06 18.40
CA ASP A 3 16.08 -5.78 18.87
C ASP A 3 17.21 -4.75 18.85
N ILE A 4 17.08 -3.73 18.01
CA ILE A 4 18.00 -2.60 17.90
C ILE A 4 17.31 -1.25 18.21
N SER A 5 16.17 -1.28 18.90
CA SER A 5 15.37 -0.07 19.17
C SER A 5 16.17 1.02 19.89
N ARG A 6 17.03 0.64 20.84
CA ARG A 6 17.90 1.58 21.58
C ARG A 6 18.92 2.26 20.66
N ASP A 7 19.53 1.49 19.74
CA ASP A 7 20.51 2.03 18.79
C ASP A 7 19.86 2.99 17.81
N LEU A 8 18.66 2.62 17.30
CA LEU A 8 17.86 3.51 16.42
C LEU A 8 17.45 4.78 17.17
N GLN A 9 17.01 4.66 18.42
CA GLN A 9 16.65 5.80 19.26
C GLN A 9 17.83 6.73 19.48
N GLN A 10 19.02 6.19 19.78
CA GLN A 10 20.22 6.99 19.98
C GLN A 10 20.63 7.73 18.71
N GLN A 11 20.57 7.08 17.54
CA GLN A 11 20.86 7.70 16.26
C GLN A 11 19.89 8.86 15.96
N VAL A 12 18.58 8.69 16.22
CA VAL A 12 17.59 9.77 16.02
C VAL A 12 17.85 10.92 17.01
N LYS A 13 18.18 10.66 18.27
CA LYS A 13 18.54 11.72 19.23
C LYS A 13 19.75 12.51 18.79
N GLN A 14 20.81 11.83 18.35
CA GLN A 14 22.01 12.49 17.83
C GLN A 14 21.71 13.36 16.61
N ALA A 15 20.90 12.83 15.68
CA ALA A 15 20.47 13.58 14.51
C ALA A 15 19.60 14.79 14.88
N PHE A 16 18.72 14.65 15.87
CA PHE A 16 17.94 15.76 16.40
C PHE A 16 18.84 16.86 16.98
N ASP A 17 19.80 16.48 17.84
CA ASP A 17 20.71 17.45 18.47
C ASP A 17 21.52 18.21 17.42
N ASN A 18 22.06 17.51 16.44
CA ASN A 18 22.90 18.04 15.37
C ASN A 18 22.11 18.62 14.18
N GLN A 19 20.77 18.58 14.19
CA GLN A 19 19.90 18.95 13.08
C GLN A 19 20.26 18.26 11.76
N GLN A 20 20.66 17.00 11.86
CA GLN A 20 21.13 16.20 10.72
C GLN A 20 19.96 15.44 10.09
N PRO A 21 19.70 15.60 8.78
CA PRO A 21 18.70 14.81 8.07
C PRO A 21 19.00 13.30 8.10
N LEU A 22 17.94 12.51 8.29
CA LEU A 22 17.97 11.05 8.26
C LEU A 22 17.09 10.52 7.13
N PHE A 23 17.62 9.59 6.36
CA PHE A 23 16.85 8.78 5.43
C PHE A 23 16.53 7.42 6.06
N ILE A 24 15.25 7.19 6.38
CA ILE A 24 14.79 5.96 7.01
C ILE A 24 14.57 4.90 5.93
N GLN A 25 15.25 3.77 6.05
CA GLN A 25 15.18 2.69 5.09
C GLN A 25 15.02 1.33 5.77
N GLY A 26 14.04 0.54 5.29
CA GLY A 26 14.02 -0.92 5.46
C GLY A 26 14.90 -1.58 4.40
N SER A 27 14.40 -2.62 3.72
CA SER A 27 15.16 -3.34 2.68
C SER A 27 15.41 -2.56 1.37
N GLY A 28 14.84 -1.36 1.22
CA GLY A 28 14.96 -0.59 -0.02
C GLY A 28 14.09 -1.10 -1.18
N SER A 29 13.25 -2.11 -0.99
CA SER A 29 12.41 -2.70 -2.05
C SER A 29 11.49 -1.68 -2.75
N LYS A 30 11.24 -0.53 -2.14
CA LYS A 30 10.40 0.56 -2.65
C LYS A 30 11.18 1.86 -2.85
N GLN A 31 12.52 1.78 -2.91
CA GLN A 31 13.41 2.94 -3.06
C GLN A 31 13.20 3.70 -4.38
N PHE A 32 12.64 3.04 -5.40
CA PHE A 32 12.27 3.70 -6.66
C PHE A 32 11.23 4.83 -6.49
N LEU A 33 10.51 4.86 -5.36
CA LEU A 33 9.61 5.96 -5.02
C LEU A 33 10.32 7.15 -4.39
N LEU A 34 11.46 6.91 -3.75
CA LEU A 34 12.11 7.83 -2.84
C LEU A 34 13.61 7.63 -2.93
N GLN A 35 14.32 8.63 -3.45
CA GLN A 35 15.78 8.64 -3.44
C GLN A 35 16.26 9.78 -2.55
N PRO A 36 17.09 9.50 -1.53
CA PRO A 36 17.71 10.54 -0.73
C PRO A 36 18.78 11.24 -1.57
N GLU A 37 18.88 12.55 -1.43
CA GLU A 37 19.91 13.31 -2.15
C GLU A 37 21.24 13.32 -1.39
N ASN A 38 21.25 13.45 -0.05
CA ASN A 38 22.49 13.47 0.77
C ASN A 38 22.24 13.16 2.25
N ASP A 39 21.20 12.40 2.59
CA ASP A 39 20.85 12.16 3.98
C ASP A 39 21.64 10.99 4.58
N GLN A 40 21.88 11.04 5.89
CA GLN A 40 22.42 9.90 6.61
C GLN A 40 21.38 8.77 6.64
N LEU A 41 21.80 7.56 6.25
CA LEU A 41 20.95 6.39 6.26
C LEU A 41 20.66 5.90 7.69
N LEU A 42 19.38 5.81 8.06
CA LEU A 42 18.90 5.10 9.26
C LEU A 42 18.30 3.76 8.81
N ASN A 43 19.07 2.70 8.97
CA ASN A 43 18.68 1.37 8.52
C ASN A 43 17.92 0.59 9.59
N VAL A 44 16.66 0.24 9.31
CA VAL A 44 15.75 -0.47 10.22
C VAL A 44 15.72 -1.99 9.95
N CYS A 45 16.40 -2.48 8.92
CA CYS A 45 16.33 -3.89 8.49
C CYS A 45 16.70 -4.90 9.57
N ALA A 46 17.65 -4.56 10.46
CA ALA A 46 18.09 -5.48 11.50
C ALA A 46 17.11 -5.57 12.70
N HIS A 47 16.10 -4.70 12.75
CA HIS A 47 15.08 -4.72 13.81
C HIS A 47 13.99 -5.74 13.49
N THR A 48 14.23 -7.03 13.77
CA THR A 48 13.43 -8.15 13.24
C THR A 48 12.86 -9.06 14.31
N GLY A 49 11.78 -9.75 13.95
CA GLY A 49 11.16 -10.86 14.67
C GLY A 49 9.68 -10.62 14.96
N VAL A 50 8.94 -11.70 15.01
CA VAL A 50 7.55 -11.72 15.46
C VAL A 50 7.53 -11.71 16.98
N ILE A 51 6.92 -10.67 17.58
CA ILE A 51 6.88 -10.46 19.04
C ILE A 51 5.76 -11.29 19.64
N ASN A 52 4.57 -11.21 19.03
CA ASN A 52 3.38 -11.93 19.46
C ASN A 52 2.55 -12.35 18.25
N TYR A 53 1.92 -13.51 18.32
CA TYR A 53 0.97 -13.96 17.32
C TYR A 53 -0.14 -14.77 18.00
N GLU A 54 -1.35 -14.22 17.91
CA GLU A 54 -2.56 -14.83 18.45
C GLU A 54 -3.49 -15.23 17.30
N PRO A 55 -3.37 -16.47 16.77
CA PRO A 55 -4.17 -16.90 15.61
C PRO A 55 -5.67 -16.84 15.85
N THR A 56 -6.15 -17.10 17.07
CA THR A 56 -7.57 -17.05 17.42
C THR A 56 -8.14 -15.64 17.42
N GLU A 57 -7.32 -14.65 17.77
CA GLU A 57 -7.68 -13.22 17.77
C GLU A 57 -7.38 -12.55 16.42
N LEU A 58 -6.79 -13.29 15.47
CA LEU A 58 -6.41 -12.78 14.15
C LEU A 58 -5.47 -11.57 14.22
N VAL A 59 -4.52 -11.60 15.14
CA VAL A 59 -3.55 -10.50 15.35
C VAL A 59 -2.12 -11.01 15.37
N ILE A 60 -1.24 -10.31 14.67
CA ILE A 60 0.20 -10.50 14.71
C ILE A 60 0.88 -9.18 15.06
N THR A 61 1.84 -9.22 15.99
CA THR A 61 2.72 -8.11 16.35
C THR A 61 4.15 -8.46 15.96
N ALA A 62 4.76 -7.65 15.12
CA ALA A 62 6.12 -7.88 14.64
C ALA A 62 6.92 -6.58 14.52
N ARG A 63 8.25 -6.72 14.63
CA ARG A 63 9.19 -5.61 14.40
C ARG A 63 9.20 -5.17 12.96
N ALA A 64 9.43 -3.89 12.73
CA ALA A 64 9.31 -3.26 11.41
C ALA A 64 10.28 -3.81 10.35
N GLY A 65 11.43 -4.31 10.74
CA GLY A 65 12.40 -4.95 9.85
C GLY A 65 12.08 -6.40 9.49
N THR A 66 11.07 -7.02 10.11
CA THR A 66 10.66 -8.40 9.81
C THR A 66 10.21 -8.51 8.36
N SER A 67 10.70 -9.53 7.65
CA SER A 67 10.34 -9.73 6.24
C SER A 67 8.88 -10.17 6.10
N LEU A 68 8.26 -9.77 4.99
CA LEU A 68 6.91 -10.25 4.66
C LEU A 68 6.88 -11.75 4.44
N ASP A 69 7.98 -12.34 3.95
CA ASP A 69 8.10 -13.80 3.75
C ASP A 69 8.00 -14.54 5.09
N GLU A 70 8.72 -14.08 6.12
CA GLU A 70 8.65 -14.66 7.47
C GLU A 70 7.24 -14.60 8.04
N ILE A 71 6.58 -13.45 7.92
CA ILE A 71 5.21 -13.25 8.40
C ILE A 71 4.24 -14.15 7.64
N GLU A 72 4.27 -14.16 6.31
CA GLU A 72 3.33 -14.95 5.50
C GLU A 72 3.56 -16.46 5.65
N MET A 73 4.81 -16.93 5.85
CA MET A 73 5.09 -18.32 6.17
C MET A 73 4.47 -18.73 7.50
N LEU A 74 4.55 -17.88 8.52
CA LEU A 74 3.93 -18.13 9.82
C LEU A 74 2.39 -18.14 9.72
N LEU A 75 1.80 -17.16 9.05
CA LEU A 75 0.35 -17.07 8.84
C LEU A 75 -0.20 -18.29 8.09
N LYS A 76 0.53 -18.76 7.08
CA LYS A 76 0.14 -19.94 6.28
C LYS A 76 -0.01 -21.22 7.13
N GLN A 77 0.80 -21.39 8.20
CA GLN A 77 0.69 -22.53 9.12
C GLN A 77 -0.66 -22.56 9.83
N HIS A 78 -1.28 -21.39 10.01
CA HIS A 78 -2.59 -21.23 10.64
C HIS A 78 -3.73 -20.94 9.64
N LYS A 79 -3.49 -21.14 8.34
CA LYS A 79 -4.45 -20.83 7.27
C LYS A 79 -4.95 -19.38 7.33
N GLN A 80 -4.02 -18.45 7.53
CA GLN A 80 -4.28 -17.02 7.59
C GLN A 80 -3.46 -16.26 6.54
N ILE A 81 -3.89 -15.04 6.22
CA ILE A 81 -3.29 -14.19 5.20
C ILE A 81 -3.22 -12.73 5.62
N LEU A 82 -2.31 -11.97 5.03
CA LEU A 82 -2.35 -10.50 5.02
C LEU A 82 -3.44 -10.05 4.04
N GLY A 83 -4.60 -9.62 4.56
CA GLY A 83 -5.78 -9.33 3.75
C GLY A 83 -5.60 -8.20 2.73
N PHE A 84 -4.66 -7.28 2.95
CA PHE A 84 -4.36 -6.20 2.02
C PHE A 84 -3.39 -6.57 0.88
N GLU A 85 -2.93 -7.83 0.83
CA GLU A 85 -2.06 -8.38 -0.24
C GLU A 85 -0.90 -7.46 -0.63
N PRO A 86 0.04 -7.16 0.27
CA PRO A 86 1.08 -6.17 0.00
C PRO A 86 1.98 -6.57 -1.17
N PRO A 87 2.23 -5.66 -2.13
CA PRO A 87 3.30 -5.86 -3.10
C PRO A 87 4.66 -5.77 -2.42
N ARG A 88 5.55 -6.68 -2.76
CA ARG A 88 6.88 -6.79 -2.15
C ARG A 88 7.94 -6.04 -2.95
N PHE A 89 7.92 -6.20 -4.29
CA PHE A 89 8.94 -5.77 -5.26
C PHE A 89 10.35 -6.33 -4.99
N SER A 90 10.53 -7.09 -3.91
CA SER A 90 11.75 -7.82 -3.55
C SER A 90 11.41 -8.88 -2.50
N SER A 91 12.14 -9.97 -2.46
CA SER A 91 12.02 -11.00 -1.42
C SER A 91 12.40 -10.50 -0.02
N THR A 92 13.14 -9.39 0.06
CA THR A 92 13.56 -8.79 1.34
C THR A 92 12.59 -7.72 1.86
N ALA A 93 11.43 -7.53 1.22
CA ALA A 93 10.46 -6.51 1.65
C ALA A 93 10.07 -6.67 3.11
N THR A 94 10.13 -5.56 3.88
CA THR A 94 9.86 -5.54 5.32
C THR A 94 8.45 -5.05 5.62
N LEU A 95 7.93 -5.45 6.79
CA LEU A 95 6.64 -5.01 7.32
C LEU A 95 6.58 -3.47 7.42
N GLY A 96 7.56 -2.86 8.10
CA GLY A 96 7.62 -1.41 8.29
C GLY A 96 7.68 -0.63 6.98
N GLY A 97 8.52 -1.07 6.02
CA GLY A 97 8.58 -0.44 4.70
C GLY A 97 7.27 -0.55 3.91
N THR A 98 6.55 -1.65 4.08
CA THR A 98 5.24 -1.87 3.44
C THR A 98 4.17 -0.95 4.03
N ILE A 99 4.10 -0.84 5.35
CA ILE A 99 3.16 0.06 6.03
C ILE A 99 3.52 1.53 5.79
N ALA A 100 4.80 1.90 5.89
CA ALA A 100 5.24 3.26 5.62
C ALA A 100 4.82 3.76 4.22
N CYS A 101 4.81 2.88 3.21
CA CYS A 101 4.35 3.19 1.86
C CYS A 101 2.83 3.00 1.65
N ASN A 102 2.10 2.39 2.60
CA ASN A 102 0.66 2.08 2.52
C ASN A 102 0.27 1.36 1.22
N MET A 103 1.10 0.43 0.78
CA MET A 103 0.84 -0.29 -0.45
C MET A 103 -0.03 -1.51 -0.21
N SER A 104 -1.00 -1.70 -1.09
CA SER A 104 -1.95 -2.81 -1.07
C SER A 104 -2.14 -3.35 -2.47
N GLY A 105 -2.37 -4.65 -2.57
CA GLY A 105 -2.59 -5.35 -3.83
C GLY A 105 -4.05 -5.38 -4.28
N PRO A 106 -4.39 -6.31 -5.20
CA PRO A 106 -5.70 -6.37 -5.86
C PRO A 106 -6.90 -6.53 -4.90
N ARG A 107 -6.72 -7.14 -3.72
CA ARG A 107 -7.78 -7.36 -2.72
C ARG A 107 -8.21 -6.09 -1.99
N ARG A 108 -7.47 -5.00 -2.09
CA ARG A 108 -7.69 -3.77 -1.30
C ARG A 108 -9.14 -3.26 -1.29
N PRO A 109 -9.90 -3.17 -2.40
CA PRO A 109 -11.26 -2.64 -2.38
C PRO A 109 -12.27 -3.52 -1.65
N TYR A 110 -11.91 -4.78 -1.43
CA TYR A 110 -12.79 -5.82 -0.89
C TYR A 110 -12.46 -6.17 0.56
N ALA A 111 -11.19 -6.08 0.95
CA ALA A 111 -10.73 -6.42 2.29
C ALA A 111 -10.28 -5.21 3.12
N GLY A 112 -9.91 -4.11 2.49
CA GLY A 112 -9.36 -2.91 3.13
C GLY A 112 -7.91 -2.62 2.68
N ALA A 113 -7.47 -1.39 2.88
CA ALA A 113 -6.09 -0.95 2.64
C ALA A 113 -5.17 -1.38 3.79
N ALA A 114 -3.86 -1.37 3.58
CA ALA A 114 -2.86 -1.69 4.61
C ALA A 114 -3.13 -0.94 5.93
N ARG A 115 -3.46 0.35 5.87
CA ARG A 115 -3.79 1.17 7.05
C ARG A 115 -5.00 0.66 7.85
N ASP A 116 -5.96 -0.02 7.21
CA ASP A 116 -7.17 -0.52 7.84
C ASP A 116 -6.93 -1.79 8.66
N PHE A 117 -5.75 -2.40 8.48
CA PHE A 117 -5.30 -3.56 9.22
C PHE A 117 -4.41 -3.22 10.43
N ILE A 118 -3.96 -1.96 10.57
CA ILE A 118 -3.14 -1.55 11.70
C ILE A 118 -4.02 -1.40 12.93
N LEU A 119 -3.67 -2.11 14.00
CA LEU A 119 -4.30 -2.03 15.32
C LEU A 119 -3.48 -1.14 16.26
N GLY A 120 -2.16 -1.19 16.16
CA GLY A 120 -1.26 -0.39 16.95
C GLY A 120 0.14 -0.33 16.35
N CYS A 121 0.94 0.60 16.84
CA CYS A 121 2.35 0.70 16.49
C CYS A 121 3.18 1.35 17.60
N GLU A 122 4.46 1.00 17.63
CA GLU A 122 5.49 1.73 18.34
C GLU A 122 6.38 2.48 17.35
N ILE A 123 6.71 3.73 17.65
CA ILE A 123 7.57 4.55 16.81
C ILE A 123 8.61 5.31 17.63
N ILE A 124 9.69 5.74 16.97
CA ILE A 124 10.56 6.81 17.45
C ILE A 124 10.19 8.09 16.66
N ASN A 125 9.79 9.16 17.37
CA ASN A 125 9.52 10.44 16.76
C ASN A 125 10.81 11.21 16.43
N GLY A 126 10.70 12.38 15.79
CA GLY A 126 11.87 13.20 15.43
C GLY A 126 12.68 13.78 16.61
N ARG A 127 12.16 13.65 17.85
CA ARG A 127 12.91 14.00 19.08
C ARG A 127 13.65 12.82 19.70
N GLY A 128 13.52 11.62 19.10
CA GLY A 128 14.04 10.39 19.67
C GLY A 128 13.22 9.84 20.84
N GLU A 129 11.95 10.24 20.97
CA GLU A 129 11.02 9.73 21.97
C GLU A 129 10.30 8.49 21.46
N LEU A 130 10.17 7.47 22.30
CA LEU A 130 9.36 6.28 22.03
C LEU A 130 7.89 6.61 22.27
N LEU A 131 7.05 6.35 21.29
CA LEU A 131 5.61 6.59 21.35
C LEU A 131 4.85 5.34 20.95
N HIS A 132 3.82 4.99 21.72
CA HIS A 132 2.90 3.91 21.44
C HIS A 132 1.53 4.44 21.04
N PHE A 133 0.96 3.89 19.98
CA PHE A 133 -0.37 4.23 19.50
C PHE A 133 -1.19 2.97 19.24
N GLY A 134 -2.46 2.98 19.67
CA GLY A 134 -3.34 1.82 19.53
C GLY A 134 -3.00 0.69 20.51
N GLY A 135 -3.25 -0.55 20.12
CA GLY A 135 -3.05 -1.74 20.94
C GLY A 135 -3.06 -3.01 20.09
N GLU A 136 -3.19 -4.17 20.75
CA GLU A 136 -3.28 -5.49 20.10
C GLU A 136 -4.73 -5.98 19.96
N VAL A 137 -5.72 -5.16 20.31
CA VAL A 137 -7.13 -5.53 20.30
C VAL A 137 -7.91 -4.76 19.25
N MET A 138 -8.89 -5.41 18.64
CA MET A 138 -9.71 -4.82 17.57
C MET A 138 -10.57 -3.61 18.02
N LYS A 139 -10.79 -3.44 19.32
CA LYS A 139 -11.60 -2.35 19.85
C LYS A 139 -10.72 -1.36 20.63
N ASN A 140 -10.21 -0.35 19.95
CA ASN A 140 -9.64 0.82 20.63
C ASN A 140 -10.78 1.76 21.03
N VAL A 141 -11.02 1.91 22.34
CA VAL A 141 -12.12 2.74 22.88
C VAL A 141 -11.65 4.06 23.47
N ALA A 142 -10.34 4.31 23.52
CA ALA A 142 -9.79 5.52 24.10
C ALA A 142 -8.61 6.03 23.26
N GLY A 143 -8.62 7.32 22.93
CA GLY A 143 -7.54 8.01 22.24
C GLY A 143 -7.76 8.17 20.73
N TYR A 144 -6.91 9.01 20.13
CA TYR A 144 -6.88 9.22 18.68
C TYR A 144 -6.22 8.02 17.99
N ASP A 145 -6.71 7.63 16.82
CA ASP A 145 -6.14 6.57 15.99
C ASP A 145 -4.90 7.09 15.23
N ALA A 146 -3.85 7.41 16.00
CA ALA A 146 -2.61 7.91 15.44
C ALA A 146 -1.78 6.81 14.75
N SER A 147 -2.02 5.52 15.07
CA SER A 147 -1.33 4.40 14.42
C SER A 147 -1.55 4.38 12.91
N ARG A 148 -2.77 4.69 12.46
CA ARG A 148 -3.09 4.74 11.02
C ARG A 148 -2.47 5.93 10.27
N LEU A 149 -2.05 6.98 10.98
CA LEU A 149 -1.29 8.09 10.36
C LEU A 149 0.08 7.65 9.86
N MET A 150 0.65 6.62 10.46
CA MET A 150 1.96 6.09 10.06
C MET A 150 1.90 5.38 8.71
N ALA A 151 0.73 4.86 8.31
CA ALA A 151 0.54 4.23 7.01
C ALA A 151 0.53 5.28 5.90
N GLY A 152 1.51 5.20 5.00
CA GLY A 152 1.70 6.16 3.92
C GLY A 152 2.39 7.46 4.34
N ALA A 153 2.90 7.54 5.56
CA ALA A 153 3.72 8.66 6.01
C ALA A 153 5.17 8.60 5.49
N TYR A 154 5.58 7.49 4.90
CA TYR A 154 6.92 7.28 4.36
C TYR A 154 8.05 7.58 5.35
N GLY A 155 7.82 7.34 6.65
CA GLY A 155 8.79 7.64 7.69
C GLY A 155 8.92 9.13 8.05
N THR A 156 8.16 10.03 7.43
CA THR A 156 8.26 11.48 7.70
C THR A 156 7.72 11.90 9.07
N LEU A 157 6.93 11.06 9.73
CA LEU A 157 6.35 11.32 11.06
C LEU A 157 7.04 10.52 12.18
N GLY A 158 7.80 9.48 11.84
CA GLY A 158 8.48 8.64 12.82
C GLY A 158 9.09 7.40 12.19
N VAL A 159 10.02 6.82 12.93
CA VAL A 159 10.63 5.53 12.61
C VAL A 159 9.75 4.43 13.19
N LEU A 160 9.15 3.60 12.35
CA LEU A 160 8.37 2.44 12.80
C LEU A 160 9.30 1.42 13.46
N LEU A 161 8.96 1.00 14.68
CA LEU A 161 9.64 -0.07 15.41
C LEU A 161 8.80 -1.35 15.41
N GLU A 162 7.57 -1.28 15.90
CA GLU A 162 6.68 -2.41 16.04
C GLU A 162 5.31 -2.11 15.45
N LEU A 163 4.67 -3.15 14.92
CA LEU A 163 3.36 -3.06 14.29
C LEU A 163 2.49 -4.23 14.71
N SER A 164 1.33 -3.93 15.29
CA SER A 164 0.26 -4.90 15.54
C SER A 164 -0.73 -4.83 14.38
N ILE A 165 -0.90 -5.94 13.68
CA ILE A 165 -1.68 -6.01 12.43
C ILE A 165 -2.73 -7.10 12.55
N ARG A 166 -3.95 -6.75 12.13
CA ARG A 166 -5.02 -7.72 11.92
C ARG A 166 -4.71 -8.58 10.69
N VAL A 167 -4.95 -9.87 10.81
CA VAL A 167 -4.88 -10.83 9.69
C VAL A 167 -6.27 -11.35 9.35
N LEU A 168 -6.41 -12.06 8.23
CA LEU A 168 -7.67 -12.68 7.83
C LEU A 168 -7.51 -14.19 7.70
N PRO A 169 -8.57 -14.98 7.93
CA PRO A 169 -8.59 -16.38 7.54
C PRO A 169 -8.39 -16.52 6.02
N GLN A 170 -7.67 -17.55 5.62
CA GLN A 170 -7.59 -17.92 4.22
C GLN A 170 -8.97 -18.39 3.74
N PRO A 171 -9.45 -17.94 2.56
CA PRO A 171 -10.72 -18.43 2.01
C PRO A 171 -10.68 -19.92 1.73
N GLU A 172 -11.82 -20.62 1.90
CA GLU A 172 -11.95 -22.05 1.60
C GLU A 172 -11.72 -22.34 0.11
N MET A 173 -12.24 -21.45 -0.74
CA MET A 173 -12.14 -21.53 -2.18
C MET A 173 -11.79 -20.19 -2.78
N GLU A 174 -10.93 -20.22 -3.78
CA GLU A 174 -10.64 -19.08 -4.63
C GLU A 174 -10.65 -19.54 -6.09
N GLN A 175 -11.38 -18.82 -6.95
CA GLN A 175 -11.48 -19.12 -8.37
C GLN A 175 -11.43 -17.83 -9.16
N SER A 176 -10.70 -17.84 -10.27
CA SER A 176 -10.63 -16.69 -11.18
C SER A 176 -11.22 -17.01 -12.52
N ILE A 177 -11.82 -16.00 -13.11
CA ILE A 177 -12.44 -16.06 -14.44
C ILE A 177 -11.96 -14.91 -15.31
N MET A 178 -12.01 -15.12 -16.60
CA MET A 178 -11.71 -14.13 -17.62
C MET A 178 -12.94 -13.97 -18.53
N LEU A 179 -13.23 -12.73 -18.90
CA LEU A 179 -14.26 -12.34 -19.87
C LEU A 179 -13.65 -11.36 -20.87
N GLU A 180 -13.99 -11.50 -22.14
CA GLU A 180 -13.67 -10.52 -23.16
C GLU A 180 -14.71 -9.40 -23.13
N MET A 181 -14.27 -8.18 -22.87
CA MET A 181 -15.12 -6.99 -22.84
C MET A 181 -14.30 -5.71 -22.83
N ASP A 182 -14.93 -4.61 -23.12
CA ASP A 182 -14.33 -3.30 -22.99
C ASP A 182 -14.26 -2.82 -21.53
N ARG A 183 -13.50 -1.74 -21.32
CA ARG A 183 -13.26 -1.16 -19.99
C ARG A 183 -14.54 -0.63 -19.33
N GLU A 184 -15.45 -0.03 -20.12
CA GLU A 184 -16.69 0.57 -19.57
C GLU A 184 -17.63 -0.52 -19.06
N GLU A 185 -17.75 -1.61 -19.81
CA GLU A 185 -18.55 -2.76 -19.40
C GLU A 185 -17.97 -3.41 -18.14
N ALA A 186 -16.64 -3.59 -18.06
CA ALA A 186 -15.94 -4.07 -16.86
C ALA A 186 -16.25 -3.22 -15.62
N ILE A 187 -16.24 -1.89 -15.73
CA ILE A 187 -16.57 -0.96 -14.65
C ILE A 187 -18.03 -1.11 -14.21
N LYS A 188 -18.98 -1.26 -15.17
CA LYS A 188 -20.40 -1.50 -14.87
C LYS A 188 -20.59 -2.80 -14.08
N ILE A 189 -19.89 -3.87 -14.48
CA ILE A 189 -19.91 -5.14 -13.73
C ILE A 189 -19.34 -4.95 -12.33
N CYS A 190 -18.18 -4.31 -12.17
CA CYS A 190 -17.58 -4.04 -10.86
C CYS A 190 -18.53 -3.24 -9.95
N THR A 191 -19.23 -2.26 -10.52
CA THR A 191 -20.20 -1.42 -9.77
C THR A 191 -21.39 -2.25 -9.29
N ARG A 192 -21.95 -3.10 -10.16
CA ARG A 192 -23.04 -4.02 -9.80
C ARG A 192 -22.61 -5.00 -8.73
N LEU A 193 -21.46 -5.61 -8.86
CA LEU A 193 -20.95 -6.60 -7.90
C LEU A 193 -20.66 -5.99 -6.52
N ARG A 194 -20.27 -4.71 -6.45
CA ARG A 194 -20.10 -4.01 -5.15
C ARG A 194 -21.40 -3.76 -4.42
N GLN A 195 -22.52 -3.62 -5.12
CA GLN A 195 -23.85 -3.42 -4.52
C GLN A 195 -24.47 -4.72 -3.98
N GLN A 196 -23.92 -5.85 -4.34
CA GLN A 196 -24.34 -7.17 -3.89
C GLN A 196 -23.36 -7.68 -2.84
N ALA A 197 -23.85 -8.53 -1.91
CA ALA A 197 -22.98 -9.29 -1.00
C ALA A 197 -22.14 -10.25 -1.86
N SER A 198 -20.95 -9.81 -2.24
CA SER A 198 -20.17 -10.42 -3.29
C SER A 198 -18.97 -11.19 -2.75
N THR A 199 -18.68 -12.31 -3.37
CA THR A 199 -17.44 -13.09 -3.17
C THR A 199 -16.24 -12.50 -3.92
N VAL A 200 -16.39 -11.35 -4.60
CA VAL A 200 -15.28 -10.72 -5.34
C VAL A 200 -14.15 -10.32 -4.41
N SER A 201 -12.95 -10.71 -4.75
CA SER A 201 -11.72 -10.38 -4.02
C SER A 201 -10.66 -9.67 -4.83
N ALA A 202 -10.79 -9.66 -6.16
CA ALA A 202 -9.97 -8.85 -7.05
C ALA A 202 -10.68 -8.66 -8.40
N ALA A 203 -10.41 -7.53 -9.07
CA ALA A 203 -10.91 -7.25 -10.42
C ALA A 203 -9.89 -6.40 -11.18
N CYS A 204 -9.49 -6.87 -12.36
CA CYS A 204 -8.50 -6.22 -13.22
C CYS A 204 -8.99 -6.24 -14.66
N HIS A 205 -8.77 -5.14 -15.40
CA HIS A 205 -9.03 -5.09 -16.84
C HIS A 205 -7.78 -4.61 -17.60
N VAL A 206 -7.35 -5.38 -18.56
CA VAL A 206 -6.20 -5.09 -19.41
C VAL A 206 -6.37 -5.76 -20.77
N ASN A 207 -5.98 -5.11 -21.86
CA ASN A 207 -6.01 -5.67 -23.21
C ASN A 207 -7.38 -6.25 -23.63
N GLN A 208 -8.48 -5.54 -23.38
CA GLN A 208 -9.86 -5.98 -23.66
C GLN A 208 -10.28 -7.25 -22.89
N GLN A 209 -9.53 -7.63 -21.88
CA GLN A 209 -9.84 -8.76 -21.01
C GLN A 209 -10.11 -8.29 -19.59
N PHE A 210 -11.20 -8.77 -19.04
CA PHE A 210 -11.60 -8.54 -17.67
C PHE A 210 -11.38 -9.79 -16.82
N PHE A 211 -10.57 -9.66 -15.79
CA PHE A 211 -10.23 -10.72 -14.86
C PHE A 211 -10.92 -10.47 -13.52
N LEU A 212 -11.60 -11.47 -13.02
CA LEU A 212 -12.32 -11.40 -11.76
C LEU A 212 -11.92 -12.58 -10.88
N ARG A 213 -11.55 -12.30 -9.63
CA ARG A 213 -11.25 -13.31 -8.62
C ARG A 213 -12.37 -13.36 -7.60
N LEU A 214 -12.91 -14.57 -7.42
CA LEU A 214 -13.95 -14.90 -6.45
C LEU A 214 -13.31 -15.67 -5.29
N SER A 215 -13.57 -15.28 -4.04
CA SER A 215 -13.02 -15.90 -2.83
C SER A 215 -14.09 -15.99 -1.74
N GLY A 216 -14.11 -17.07 -0.99
CA GLY A 216 -15.05 -17.25 0.13
C GLY A 216 -15.29 -18.70 0.47
N ASN A 217 -16.50 -19.03 0.98
CA ASN A 217 -16.87 -20.41 1.13
C ASN A 217 -17.17 -21.05 -0.23
N THR A 218 -17.01 -22.36 -0.30
CA THR A 218 -17.08 -23.12 -1.55
C THR A 218 -18.40 -22.96 -2.30
N GLN A 219 -19.54 -22.94 -1.59
CA GLN A 219 -20.85 -22.84 -2.21
C GLN A 219 -21.09 -21.45 -2.81
N ALA A 220 -20.73 -20.39 -2.09
CA ALA A 220 -20.88 -19.02 -2.56
C ALA A 220 -20.02 -18.73 -3.79
N VAL A 221 -18.76 -19.23 -3.81
CA VAL A 221 -17.86 -19.08 -4.96
C VAL A 221 -18.43 -19.80 -6.19
N LYS A 222 -18.92 -21.04 -6.05
CA LYS A 222 -19.54 -21.77 -7.17
C LYS A 222 -20.77 -21.04 -7.72
N GLN A 223 -21.66 -20.58 -6.85
CA GLN A 223 -22.86 -19.84 -7.25
C GLN A 223 -22.48 -18.53 -7.99
N ALA A 224 -21.54 -17.76 -7.43
CA ALA A 224 -21.06 -16.54 -8.09
C ALA A 224 -20.42 -16.80 -9.44
N ARG A 225 -19.67 -17.92 -9.56
CA ARG A 225 -19.07 -18.37 -10.81
C ARG A 225 -20.13 -18.65 -11.88
N GLU A 226 -21.20 -19.37 -11.52
CA GLU A 226 -22.31 -19.69 -12.44
C GLU A 226 -23.04 -18.43 -12.91
N GLN A 227 -23.27 -17.47 -11.99
CA GLN A 227 -23.96 -16.20 -12.30
C GLN A 227 -23.12 -15.25 -13.18
N THR A 228 -21.79 -15.26 -13.01
CA THR A 228 -20.91 -14.33 -13.73
C THR A 228 -20.57 -14.85 -15.13
N GLY A 229 -20.48 -16.17 -15.31
CA GLY A 229 -20.01 -16.75 -16.59
C GLY A 229 -18.51 -16.55 -16.81
N GLY A 230 -18.09 -16.59 -18.07
CA GLY A 230 -16.69 -16.42 -18.47
C GLY A 230 -15.88 -17.70 -18.47
N GLU A 231 -14.63 -17.63 -18.87
CA GLU A 231 -13.69 -18.75 -18.90
C GLU A 231 -12.93 -18.86 -17.57
N THR A 232 -12.64 -20.08 -17.14
CA THR A 232 -11.79 -20.28 -15.97
C THR A 232 -10.34 -19.89 -16.30
N LEU A 233 -9.71 -19.12 -15.43
CA LEU A 233 -8.30 -18.76 -15.57
C LEU A 233 -7.44 -19.83 -14.88
N ASP A 234 -6.82 -20.71 -15.66
CA ASP A 234 -6.07 -21.86 -15.13
C ASP A 234 -4.84 -21.44 -14.32
N ASP A 235 -4.12 -20.40 -14.77
CA ASP A 235 -2.91 -19.87 -14.10
C ASP A 235 -3.20 -18.63 -13.25
N ALA A 236 -4.32 -18.65 -12.54
CA ALA A 236 -4.80 -17.50 -11.75
C ALA A 236 -3.78 -17.01 -10.70
N GLY A 237 -3.08 -17.94 -10.05
CA GLY A 237 -2.08 -17.61 -9.03
C GLY A 237 -0.97 -16.72 -9.59
N ASN A 238 -0.36 -17.11 -10.69
CA ASN A 238 0.70 -16.35 -11.34
C ASN A 238 0.17 -15.04 -11.94
N PHE A 239 -1.04 -15.04 -12.49
CA PHE A 239 -1.67 -13.81 -12.99
C PHE A 239 -1.78 -12.75 -11.89
N TRP A 240 -2.46 -13.05 -10.77
CA TRP A 240 -2.64 -12.09 -9.67
C TRP A 240 -1.33 -11.71 -8.99
N GLN A 241 -0.38 -12.66 -8.90
CA GLN A 241 0.97 -12.37 -8.44
C GLN A 241 1.66 -11.36 -9.37
N SER A 242 1.57 -11.54 -10.69
CA SER A 242 2.16 -10.64 -11.69
C SER A 242 1.56 -9.23 -11.65
N ILE A 243 0.26 -9.11 -11.41
CA ILE A 243 -0.41 -7.82 -11.20
C ILE A 243 0.09 -7.17 -9.91
N LYS A 244 0.07 -7.91 -8.81
CA LYS A 244 0.50 -7.43 -7.48
C LYS A 244 1.94 -6.95 -7.48
N GLU A 245 2.86 -7.73 -8.05
CA GLU A 245 4.30 -7.42 -8.09
C GLU A 245 4.71 -6.55 -9.28
N GLN A 246 3.74 -6.14 -10.13
CA GLN A 246 3.99 -5.38 -11.36
C GLN A 246 4.96 -6.08 -12.31
N GLN A 247 4.82 -7.39 -12.44
CA GLN A 247 5.57 -8.25 -13.35
C GLN A 247 4.79 -8.61 -14.62
N HIS A 248 3.49 -8.29 -14.66
CA HIS A 248 2.69 -8.46 -15.87
C HIS A 248 3.30 -7.67 -17.05
N PRO A 249 3.24 -8.16 -18.31
CA PRO A 249 3.83 -7.50 -19.48
C PRO A 249 3.50 -6.02 -19.62
N PHE A 250 2.30 -5.61 -19.21
CA PHE A 250 1.90 -4.20 -19.16
C PHE A 250 2.92 -3.32 -18.42
N PHE A 251 3.50 -3.79 -17.31
CA PHE A 251 4.43 -3.02 -16.47
C PHE A 251 5.87 -3.04 -16.96
N GLN A 252 6.19 -3.78 -18.04
CA GLN A 252 7.56 -3.94 -18.56
C GLN A 252 7.95 -2.84 -19.58
N SER A 253 7.25 -1.73 -19.56
CA SER A 253 7.49 -0.57 -20.44
C SER A 253 8.49 0.40 -19.82
N GLN A 254 9.27 1.10 -20.68
CA GLN A 254 10.11 2.22 -20.26
C GLN A 254 9.37 3.56 -20.21
N LYS A 255 8.11 3.61 -20.70
CA LYS A 255 7.29 4.82 -20.59
C LYS A 255 7.05 5.18 -19.12
N PRO A 256 6.85 6.46 -18.79
CA PRO A 256 6.41 6.87 -17.46
C PRO A 256 5.14 6.14 -17.03
N LEU A 257 5.20 5.49 -15.87
CA LEU A 257 4.08 4.77 -15.28
C LEU A 257 3.39 5.67 -14.26
N TRP A 258 2.16 6.02 -14.53
CA TRP A 258 1.30 6.78 -13.64
C TRP A 258 0.34 5.88 -12.86
N ARG A 259 0.15 6.21 -11.59
CA ARG A 259 -0.85 5.63 -10.70
C ARG A 259 -1.93 6.65 -10.45
N LEU A 260 -3.12 6.44 -11.02
CA LEU A 260 -4.30 7.29 -10.83
C LEU A 260 -5.24 6.61 -9.84
N SER A 261 -5.52 7.26 -8.71
CA SER A 261 -6.53 6.82 -7.75
C SER A 261 -7.77 7.66 -7.94
N ILE A 262 -8.87 7.02 -8.35
CA ILE A 262 -10.12 7.69 -8.76
C ILE A 262 -11.27 7.01 -8.02
N PRO A 263 -12.28 7.78 -7.54
CA PRO A 263 -13.48 7.17 -6.98
C PRO A 263 -14.13 6.23 -8.01
N PRO A 264 -14.40 4.96 -7.66
CA PRO A 264 -14.84 3.96 -8.65
C PRO A 264 -16.18 4.26 -9.31
N ALA A 265 -16.99 5.18 -8.74
CA ALA A 265 -18.27 5.64 -9.31
C ALA A 265 -18.10 6.74 -10.37
N ASN A 266 -16.90 7.33 -10.50
CA ASN A 266 -16.64 8.41 -11.42
C ASN A 266 -16.16 7.86 -12.77
N THR A 267 -16.44 8.62 -13.82
CA THR A 267 -15.94 8.29 -15.15
C THR A 267 -14.41 8.33 -15.18
N ALA A 268 -13.81 7.29 -15.72
CA ALA A 268 -12.37 7.25 -15.93
C ALA A 268 -11.93 8.38 -16.89
N PRO A 269 -10.79 9.04 -16.63
CA PRO A 269 -10.28 10.02 -17.57
C PRO A 269 -9.87 9.34 -18.90
N GLU A 270 -10.26 9.94 -19.99
CA GLU A 270 -9.75 9.57 -21.31
C GLU A 270 -8.38 10.21 -21.51
N LEU A 271 -7.35 9.40 -21.48
CA LEU A 271 -5.96 9.82 -21.65
C LEU A 271 -5.29 8.90 -22.68
N ASP A 272 -4.52 9.50 -23.58
CA ASP A 272 -3.72 8.74 -24.53
C ASP A 272 -2.63 7.92 -23.82
N GLY A 273 -2.57 6.63 -24.14
CA GLY A 273 -1.63 5.68 -23.56
C GLY A 273 -2.25 4.32 -23.26
N ASP A 274 -1.37 3.39 -22.85
CA ASP A 274 -1.79 2.05 -22.47
C ASP A 274 -2.28 2.06 -21.01
N SER A 275 -3.43 1.47 -20.71
CA SER A 275 -3.99 1.47 -19.38
C SER A 275 -4.34 0.08 -18.87
N LEU A 276 -4.14 -0.11 -17.55
CA LEU A 276 -4.59 -1.25 -16.78
C LEU A 276 -5.46 -0.75 -15.63
N LEU A 277 -6.69 -1.26 -15.57
CA LEU A 277 -7.63 -0.98 -14.50
C LEU A 277 -7.47 -2.03 -13.41
N ASP A 278 -7.39 -1.58 -12.15
CA ASP A 278 -7.35 -2.44 -10.96
C ASP A 278 -8.35 -1.91 -9.92
N TRP A 279 -8.48 -2.64 -8.82
CA TRP A 279 -9.34 -2.26 -7.69
C TRP A 279 -10.81 -2.03 -8.08
N GLY A 280 -11.28 -2.75 -9.11
CA GLY A 280 -12.65 -2.62 -9.59
C GLY A 280 -13.01 -1.20 -10.04
N GLY A 281 -12.08 -0.48 -10.65
CA GLY A 281 -12.26 0.89 -11.14
C GLY A 281 -11.74 1.98 -10.21
N GLY A 282 -11.12 1.63 -9.07
CA GLY A 282 -10.56 2.61 -8.14
C GLY A 282 -9.09 2.94 -8.40
N LEU A 283 -8.42 2.16 -9.24
CA LEU A 283 -7.01 2.35 -9.58
C LEU A 283 -6.81 2.16 -11.09
N TYR A 284 -6.16 3.16 -11.71
CA TYR A 284 -5.68 3.09 -13.07
C TYR A 284 -4.17 3.20 -13.10
N TRP A 285 -3.54 2.23 -13.72
CA TRP A 285 -2.17 2.31 -14.16
C TRP A 285 -2.17 2.82 -15.60
N LEU A 286 -1.40 3.87 -15.86
CA LEU A 286 -1.33 4.51 -17.20
C LEU A 286 0.12 4.65 -17.63
N LEU A 287 0.46 4.08 -18.76
CA LEU A 287 1.74 4.25 -19.45
C LEU A 287 1.60 5.33 -20.50
N THR A 288 2.17 6.50 -20.28
CA THR A 288 2.02 7.63 -21.21
C THR A 288 3.21 8.58 -21.16
N ASN A 289 3.46 9.25 -22.30
CA ASN A 289 4.40 10.37 -22.41
C ASN A 289 3.73 11.74 -22.29
N LEU A 290 2.44 11.79 -21.94
CA LEU A 290 1.74 13.04 -21.73
C LEU A 290 2.40 13.89 -20.64
N PRO A 291 2.33 15.23 -20.73
CA PRO A 291 2.83 16.12 -19.70
C PRO A 291 2.19 15.83 -18.33
N ALA A 292 2.99 15.88 -17.27
CA ALA A 292 2.53 15.62 -15.89
C ALA A 292 1.33 16.46 -15.48
N ALA A 293 1.28 17.72 -15.89
CA ALA A 293 0.16 18.62 -15.62
C ALA A 293 -1.15 18.12 -16.22
N GLN A 294 -1.12 17.56 -17.43
CA GLN A 294 -2.30 17.03 -18.10
C GLN A 294 -2.83 15.78 -17.39
N VAL A 295 -1.94 14.84 -17.02
CA VAL A 295 -2.34 13.62 -16.30
C VAL A 295 -2.92 13.95 -14.94
N LYS A 296 -2.29 14.85 -14.18
CA LYS A 296 -2.77 15.28 -12.86
C LYS A 296 -4.10 16.02 -12.94
N MET A 297 -4.27 16.90 -13.91
CA MET A 297 -5.53 17.62 -14.13
C MET A 297 -6.67 16.68 -14.49
N ALA A 298 -6.43 15.70 -15.37
CA ALA A 298 -7.43 14.72 -15.74
C ALA A 298 -7.86 13.86 -14.55
N ALA A 299 -6.90 13.41 -13.72
CA ALA A 299 -7.21 12.68 -12.48
C ALA A 299 -8.01 13.53 -11.49
N ALA A 300 -7.66 14.83 -11.34
CA ALA A 300 -8.38 15.75 -10.46
C ALA A 300 -9.81 16.01 -10.94
N ASN A 301 -10.02 16.20 -12.25
CA ASN A 301 -11.36 16.36 -12.85
C ASN A 301 -12.24 15.11 -12.65
N ALA A 302 -11.62 13.94 -12.59
CA ALA A 302 -12.29 12.69 -12.24
C ALA A 302 -12.48 12.50 -10.71
N GLY A 303 -12.18 13.52 -9.89
CA GLY A 303 -12.32 13.50 -8.44
C GLY A 303 -11.23 12.73 -7.70
N GLY A 304 -10.12 12.44 -8.36
CA GLY A 304 -9.00 11.67 -7.83
C GLY A 304 -7.67 12.42 -7.83
N HIS A 305 -6.59 11.66 -7.85
CA HIS A 305 -5.23 12.19 -7.93
C HIS A 305 -4.32 11.22 -8.70
N ALA A 306 -3.21 11.75 -9.23
CA ALA A 306 -2.21 10.99 -9.95
C ALA A 306 -0.84 11.07 -9.27
N THR A 307 -0.11 9.96 -9.29
CA THR A 307 1.28 9.86 -8.83
C THR A 307 2.12 9.26 -9.95
N LEU A 308 3.24 9.90 -10.28
CA LEU A 308 4.22 9.32 -11.19
C LEU A 308 4.99 8.22 -10.47
N PHE A 309 4.64 6.98 -10.76
CA PHE A 309 5.05 5.84 -9.96
C PHE A 309 6.44 5.30 -10.35
N ARG A 310 6.69 5.12 -11.65
CA ARG A 310 7.99 4.65 -12.20
C ARG A 310 8.42 5.47 -13.41
N ASN A 311 9.72 5.40 -13.72
CA ASN A 311 10.35 6.03 -14.88
C ASN A 311 10.04 7.53 -14.96
N PRO A 312 10.31 8.33 -13.92
CA PRO A 312 10.03 9.75 -13.94
C PRO A 312 10.97 10.45 -14.93
N ALA A 313 10.40 11.24 -15.83
CA ALA A 313 11.18 12.17 -16.63
C ALA A 313 11.68 13.36 -15.78
N ASP A 314 10.90 13.72 -14.72
CA ASP A 314 11.26 14.73 -13.72
C ASP A 314 10.68 14.30 -12.36
N GLU A 315 11.55 14.11 -11.37
CA GLU A 315 11.16 13.69 -10.01
C GLU A 315 10.37 14.75 -9.24
N LYS A 316 10.56 16.04 -9.55
CA LYS A 316 9.80 17.14 -8.92
C LYS A 316 8.31 17.06 -9.24
N SER A 317 7.96 16.40 -10.34
CA SER A 317 6.57 16.22 -10.77
C SER A 317 5.89 14.96 -10.24
N ARG A 318 6.54 14.19 -9.36
CA ARG A 318 6.04 12.87 -8.92
C ARG A 318 4.66 12.92 -8.28
N PHE A 319 4.44 13.80 -7.32
CA PHE A 319 3.19 13.87 -6.55
C PHE A 319 2.25 14.97 -7.04
N THR A 320 0.93 14.77 -6.80
CA THR A 320 -0.05 15.86 -6.94
C THR A 320 0.03 16.76 -5.72
N SER A 321 0.15 18.08 -5.95
CA SER A 321 0.21 19.06 -4.86
C SER A 321 -1.08 19.07 -4.04
N LEU A 322 -0.94 19.13 -2.72
CA LEU A 322 -2.06 19.19 -1.80
C LEU A 322 -2.74 20.57 -1.82
N PRO A 323 -4.07 20.66 -1.65
CA PRO A 323 -4.77 21.92 -1.40
C PRO A 323 -4.21 22.65 -0.17
N ALA A 324 -4.26 23.98 -0.16
CA ALA A 324 -3.68 24.81 0.90
C ALA A 324 -4.10 24.43 2.34
N PRO A 325 -5.38 24.11 2.64
CA PRO A 325 -5.78 23.66 3.97
C PRO A 325 -5.12 22.33 4.37
N MET A 326 -5.02 21.38 3.43
CA MET A 326 -4.38 20.09 3.68
C MET A 326 -2.88 20.24 3.89
N ARG A 327 -2.21 21.10 3.11
CA ARG A 327 -0.79 21.43 3.34
C ARG A 327 -0.55 21.99 4.74
N ALA A 328 -1.40 22.90 5.19
CA ALA A 328 -1.30 23.48 6.54
C ALA A 328 -1.45 22.41 7.63
N LEU A 329 -2.39 21.47 7.45
CA LEU A 329 -2.57 20.34 8.38
C LEU A 329 -1.35 19.44 8.41
N HIS A 330 -0.84 19.03 7.24
CA HIS A 330 0.36 18.19 7.14
C HIS A 330 1.59 18.85 7.79
N LYS A 331 1.78 20.17 7.59
CA LYS A 331 2.85 20.91 8.26
C LYS A 331 2.73 20.90 9.78
N LYS A 332 1.52 21.07 10.33
CA LYS A 332 1.28 20.97 11.77
C LYS A 332 1.58 19.57 12.31
N LEU A 333 1.15 18.52 11.60
CA LEU A 333 1.46 17.15 11.97
C LEU A 333 2.98 16.90 11.96
N LYS A 334 3.66 17.29 10.88
CA LYS A 334 5.12 17.19 10.80
C LYS A 334 5.80 17.88 11.98
N GLN A 335 5.41 19.11 12.29
CA GLN A 335 5.99 19.87 13.38
C GLN A 335 5.73 19.25 14.76
N ALA A 336 4.58 18.60 14.94
CA ALA A 336 4.27 17.90 16.19
C ALA A 336 5.15 16.66 16.40
N PHE A 337 5.34 15.86 15.34
CA PHE A 337 6.12 14.63 15.40
C PHE A 337 7.61 14.83 15.18
N ASP A 338 8.01 15.77 14.33
CA ASP A 338 9.40 16.02 13.95
C ASP A 338 9.65 17.53 13.78
N PRO A 339 9.81 18.27 14.89
CA PRO A 339 9.89 19.72 14.89
C PRO A 339 11.12 20.32 14.19
N LYS A 340 12.20 19.52 14.06
CA LYS A 340 13.42 19.93 13.33
C LYS A 340 13.44 19.42 11.89
N SER A 341 12.40 18.70 11.47
CA SER A 341 12.26 18.14 10.12
C SER A 341 13.46 17.28 9.69
N ILE A 342 13.95 16.43 10.60
CA ILE A 342 15.10 15.55 10.32
C ILE A 342 14.72 14.23 9.66
N LEU A 343 13.46 13.78 9.78
CA LEU A 343 13.01 12.48 9.27
C LEU A 343 12.50 12.61 7.83
N ASN A 344 13.20 12.03 6.87
CA ASN A 344 12.88 12.05 5.44
C ASN A 344 12.42 13.44 4.92
N PRO A 345 13.19 14.53 5.13
CA PRO A 345 12.75 15.89 4.88
C PRO A 345 12.43 16.17 3.41
N ASP A 346 13.23 15.64 2.48
CA ASP A 346 13.08 15.85 1.05
C ASP A 346 11.76 15.32 0.50
N LEU A 347 11.33 14.18 1.03
CA LEU A 347 10.06 13.62 0.65
C LEU A 347 8.89 14.51 1.08
N PHE A 348 8.93 14.98 2.32
CA PHE A 348 7.89 15.84 2.85
C PHE A 348 7.75 17.14 2.03
N SER A 349 8.87 17.70 1.60
CA SER A 349 8.89 18.90 0.76
C SER A 349 8.34 18.66 -0.65
N LYS A 350 8.54 17.45 -1.21
CA LYS A 350 8.05 17.08 -2.56
C LYS A 350 6.53 16.82 -2.60
N VAL A 351 5.90 16.52 -1.46
CA VAL A 351 4.44 16.29 -1.35
C VAL A 351 3.68 17.59 -1.08
N LEU A 352 4.30 18.57 -0.49
CA LEU A 352 3.70 19.87 -0.12
C LEU A 352 3.81 20.91 -1.22
#